data_33c8fbcc422e1984706a878a0af5e9e7
#
_entry.id   33c8fbcc422e1984706a878a0af5e9e7
#
_cell.length_a   1.000
_cell.length_b   1.000
_cell.length_c   1.000
_cell.angle_alpha   90.00
_cell.angle_beta   90.00
_cell.angle_gamma   90.00
#
_symmetry.space_group_name_H-M   'P 1'
#
loop_
_entity.id
_entity.type
_entity.pdbx_description
1 polymer ?
#
loop_
_entity_poly.entity_id
_entity_poly.type
_entity_poly.pdbx_seq_one_letter_code
_entity_poly.pdbx_strand_id
1 'polypeptide(L)'
;MEEEEVKRMCDRILAFKPDVVITEKGVSDLAQHYMMKSGKNVSMIRRIRKTDNNRIARVTGATIVNRPEELQESDVGTECGLFEIKKIGDEYFTFMVECKNPKACTILLRGGSKDVLNEVERNLHDAMAVARNMLIEPKLVPGGGALEMEISAHLL
;
A
#
# COMPACT_ATOMS: atom_id res chain seq x y z
N MET A 1 26.72 21.46 -7.34
CA MET A 1 25.82 20.90 -8.39
C MET A 1 24.93 19.78 -7.85
N GLU A 2 25.47 18.62 -7.44
CA GLU A 2 24.61 17.50 -6.92
C GLU A 2 23.85 17.87 -5.64
N GLU A 3 24.52 18.50 -4.69
CA GLU A 3 23.93 18.96 -3.43
C GLU A 3 22.81 19.99 -3.62
N GLU A 4 23.00 20.94 -4.52
CA GLU A 4 22.01 21.96 -4.85
C GLU A 4 20.78 21.34 -5.53
N GLU A 5 20.98 20.33 -6.35
CA GLU A 5 19.90 19.60 -7.00
C GLU A 5 19.06 18.83 -5.98
N VAL A 6 19.72 18.10 -5.07
CA VAL A 6 19.03 17.40 -3.98
C VAL A 6 18.24 18.39 -3.11
N LYS A 7 18.84 19.54 -2.79
CA LYS A 7 18.16 20.58 -2.03
C LYS A 7 16.94 21.11 -2.76
N ARG A 8 17.06 21.40 -4.06
CA ARG A 8 15.96 21.87 -4.90
C ARG A 8 14.79 20.87 -4.96
N MET A 9 15.08 19.56 -5.08
CA MET A 9 14.08 18.51 -5.02
C MET A 9 13.36 18.47 -3.65
N CYS A 10 14.13 18.58 -2.56
CA CYS A 10 13.56 18.63 -1.22
C CYS A 10 12.68 19.87 -1.01
N ASP A 11 13.14 21.05 -1.44
CA ASP A 11 12.38 22.30 -1.31
C ASP A 11 11.05 22.24 -2.09
N ARG A 12 11.04 21.60 -3.26
CA ARG A 12 9.80 21.35 -4.02
C ARG A 12 8.81 20.48 -3.28
N ILE A 13 9.25 19.37 -2.73
CA ILE A 13 8.39 18.47 -1.94
C ILE A 13 7.84 19.22 -0.72
N LEU A 14 8.69 19.96 -0.02
CA LEU A 14 8.33 20.72 1.17
C LEU A 14 7.37 21.90 0.88
N ALA A 15 7.31 22.39 -0.35
CA ALA A 15 6.36 23.43 -0.74
C ALA A 15 4.91 22.99 -0.58
N PHE A 16 4.61 21.71 -0.77
CA PHE A 16 3.29 21.10 -0.59
C PHE A 16 2.94 20.79 0.87
N LYS A 17 3.86 21.05 1.81
CA LYS A 17 3.69 20.84 3.26
C LYS A 17 3.21 19.43 3.62
N PRO A 18 3.86 18.36 3.13
CA PRO A 18 3.44 17.00 3.44
C PRO A 18 3.76 16.65 4.90
N ASP A 19 2.92 15.86 5.55
CA ASP A 19 3.20 15.25 6.85
C ASP A 19 4.03 13.97 6.68
N VAL A 20 3.78 13.24 5.58
CA VAL A 20 4.46 11.97 5.26
C VAL A 20 4.91 11.97 3.82
N VAL A 21 6.16 11.59 3.59
CA VAL A 21 6.74 11.37 2.25
C VAL A 21 7.12 9.90 2.12
N ILE A 22 6.61 9.26 1.09
CA ILE A 22 6.82 7.82 0.85
C ILE A 22 7.54 7.63 -0.47
N THR A 23 8.60 6.82 -0.46
CA THR A 23 9.40 6.56 -1.66
C THR A 23 9.58 5.05 -1.90
N GLU A 24 9.51 4.64 -3.16
CA GLU A 24 9.80 3.27 -3.58
C GLU A 24 11.32 2.99 -3.53
N LYS A 25 12.10 3.99 -3.90
CA LYS A 25 13.57 3.91 -3.92
C LYS A 25 14.20 4.42 -2.62
N GLY A 26 15.52 4.28 -2.54
CA GLY A 26 16.30 4.85 -1.44
C GLY A 26 16.29 6.37 -1.48
N VAL A 27 16.48 6.97 -0.33
CA VAL A 27 16.67 8.42 -0.18
C VAL A 27 18.07 8.63 0.38
N SER A 28 18.82 9.57 -0.19
CA SER A 28 20.17 9.89 0.27
C SER A 28 20.14 10.49 1.68
N ASP A 29 21.20 10.30 2.43
CA ASP A 29 21.32 10.87 3.79
C ASP A 29 21.29 12.41 3.75
N LEU A 30 21.78 13.00 2.67
CA LEU A 30 21.71 14.44 2.43
C LEU A 30 20.25 14.91 2.29
N ALA A 31 19.43 14.21 1.53
CA ALA A 31 18.01 14.54 1.39
C ALA A 31 17.26 14.39 2.73
N GLN A 32 17.55 13.34 3.49
CA GLN A 32 16.98 13.17 4.83
C GLN A 32 17.37 14.32 5.75
N HIS A 33 18.64 14.74 5.73
CA HIS A 33 19.11 15.88 6.51
C HIS A 33 18.36 17.17 6.16
N TYR A 34 18.16 17.46 4.88
CA TYR A 34 17.40 18.65 4.46
C TYR A 34 15.93 18.58 4.89
N MET A 35 15.30 17.44 4.76
CA MET A 35 13.92 17.26 5.22
C MET A 35 13.78 17.48 6.73
N MET A 36 14.70 16.94 7.53
CA MET A 36 14.71 17.12 8.99
C MET A 36 15.00 18.58 9.38
N LYS A 37 15.99 19.21 8.71
CA LYS A 37 16.40 20.59 8.99
C LYS A 37 15.33 21.63 8.62
N SER A 38 14.38 21.29 7.76
CA SER A 38 13.30 22.20 7.35
C SER A 38 12.39 22.67 8.48
N GLY A 39 12.52 22.10 9.68
CA GLY A 39 11.69 22.41 10.85
C GLY A 39 10.22 21.97 10.75
N LYS A 40 9.86 21.30 9.67
CA LYS A 40 8.56 20.66 9.49
C LYS A 40 8.70 19.22 9.95
N ASN A 41 7.79 18.74 10.78
CA ASN A 41 7.77 17.34 11.25
C ASN A 41 7.34 16.40 10.12
N VAL A 42 8.16 16.25 9.09
CA VAL A 42 7.89 15.39 7.95
C VAL A 42 8.42 13.99 8.23
N SER A 43 7.54 13.01 8.27
CA SER A 43 7.92 11.60 8.36
C SER A 43 8.29 11.07 6.99
N MET A 44 9.47 10.45 6.86
CA MET A 44 9.92 9.89 5.59
C MET A 44 10.03 8.36 5.67
N ILE A 45 9.30 7.68 4.79
CA ILE A 45 9.34 6.23 4.64
C ILE A 45 9.95 5.90 3.28
N ARG A 46 11.03 5.12 3.30
CA ARG A 46 11.80 4.76 2.10
C ARG A 46 11.75 3.28 1.79
N ARG A 47 12.03 2.90 0.54
CA ARG A 47 12.14 1.51 0.06
C ARG A 47 10.88 0.68 0.28
N ILE A 48 9.72 1.29 0.09
CA ILE A 48 8.45 0.55 0.11
C ILE A 48 8.31 -0.24 -1.19
N ARG A 49 7.73 -1.43 -1.09
CA ARG A 49 7.41 -2.25 -2.27
C ARG A 49 6.40 -1.53 -3.15
N LYS A 50 6.55 -1.65 -4.46
CA LYS A 50 5.64 -1.03 -5.45
C LYS A 50 4.17 -1.36 -5.20
N THR A 51 3.88 -2.62 -4.86
CA THR A 51 2.53 -3.08 -4.54
C THR A 51 1.94 -2.36 -3.34
N ASP A 52 2.74 -2.16 -2.29
CA ASP A 52 2.29 -1.49 -1.07
C ASP A 52 2.16 0.02 -1.28
N ASN A 53 3.07 0.61 -2.06
CA ASN A 53 2.97 2.01 -2.46
C ASN A 53 1.67 2.30 -3.24
N ASN A 54 1.30 1.43 -4.18
CA ASN A 54 0.03 1.54 -4.90
C ASN A 54 -1.19 1.42 -3.98
N ARG A 55 -1.13 0.56 -2.96
CA ARG A 55 -2.21 0.42 -1.97
C ARG A 55 -2.33 1.66 -1.11
N ILE A 56 -1.20 2.21 -0.66
CA ILE A 56 -1.16 3.45 0.12
C ILE A 56 -1.75 4.61 -0.69
N ALA A 57 -1.36 4.76 -1.95
CA ALA A 57 -1.91 5.77 -2.83
C ALA A 57 -3.44 5.67 -2.95
N ARG A 58 -3.99 4.45 -3.07
CA ARG A 58 -5.44 4.22 -3.10
C ARG A 58 -6.16 4.56 -1.80
N VAL A 59 -5.51 4.36 -0.67
CA VAL A 59 -6.08 4.63 0.66
C VAL A 59 -6.06 6.10 0.98
N THR A 60 -5.01 6.81 0.58
CA THR A 60 -4.81 8.23 0.90
C THR A 60 -5.36 9.17 -0.17
N GLY A 61 -5.74 8.64 -1.33
CA GLY A 61 -6.14 9.47 -2.48
C GLY A 61 -4.96 10.17 -3.16
N ALA A 62 -3.72 9.72 -2.90
CA ALA A 62 -2.52 10.26 -3.52
C ALA A 62 -2.27 9.71 -4.92
N THR A 63 -1.56 10.46 -5.74
CA THR A 63 -1.02 10.01 -7.03
C THR A 63 0.47 9.79 -6.93
N ILE A 64 0.95 8.65 -7.47
CA ILE A 64 2.37 8.34 -7.50
C ILE A 64 3.00 9.06 -8.70
N VAL A 65 3.98 9.91 -8.44
CA VAL A 65 4.76 10.60 -9.47
C VAL A 65 6.16 10.03 -9.57
N ASN A 66 6.76 10.09 -10.77
CA ASN A 66 8.09 9.54 -10.98
C ASN A 66 9.20 10.52 -10.56
N ARG A 67 8.96 11.81 -10.68
CA ARG A 67 9.92 12.85 -10.39
C ARG A 67 9.30 13.94 -9.51
N PRO A 68 10.07 14.52 -8.56
CA PRO A 68 9.58 15.62 -7.73
C PRO A 68 9.17 16.86 -8.53
N GLU A 69 9.72 17.05 -9.75
CA GLU A 69 9.37 18.16 -10.64
C GLU A 69 7.95 18.06 -11.19
N GLU A 70 7.41 16.86 -11.30
CA GLU A 70 6.07 16.59 -11.85
C GLU A 70 4.98 16.72 -10.79
N LEU A 71 5.36 16.85 -9.51
CA LEU A 71 4.43 16.88 -8.38
C LEU A 71 3.50 18.10 -8.46
N GLN A 72 2.21 17.84 -8.36
CA GLN A 72 1.14 18.83 -8.30
C GLN A 72 0.39 18.74 -6.96
N GLU A 73 -0.34 19.77 -6.62
CA GLU A 73 -1.14 19.79 -5.38
C GLU A 73 -2.24 18.68 -5.38
N SER A 74 -2.77 18.35 -6.54
CA SER A 74 -3.73 17.26 -6.74
C SER A 74 -3.17 15.87 -6.45
N ASP A 75 -1.84 15.71 -6.47
CA ASP A 75 -1.18 14.43 -6.25
C ASP A 75 -0.97 14.12 -4.76
N VAL A 76 -1.15 15.13 -3.91
CA VAL A 76 -1.01 14.97 -2.47
C VAL A 76 -2.26 14.32 -1.90
N GLY A 77 -2.09 13.15 -1.25
CA GLY A 77 -3.19 12.43 -0.59
C GLY A 77 -3.63 13.15 0.68
N THR A 78 -4.92 13.45 0.78
CA THR A 78 -5.54 14.15 1.91
C THR A 78 -6.59 13.32 2.64
N GLU A 79 -6.78 12.07 2.23
CA GLU A 79 -7.85 11.22 2.78
C GLU A 79 -7.44 10.42 4.03
N CYS A 80 -6.17 10.42 4.42
CA CYS A 80 -5.70 9.77 5.64
C CYS A 80 -5.95 10.67 6.86
N GLY A 81 -6.73 10.18 7.83
CA GLY A 81 -7.04 10.94 9.04
C GLY A 81 -5.95 10.83 10.10
N LEU A 82 -5.33 9.67 10.25
CA LEU A 82 -4.29 9.43 11.24
C LEU A 82 -3.17 8.55 10.71
N PHE A 83 -1.95 9.07 10.81
CA PHE A 83 -0.71 8.32 10.58
C PHE A 83 -0.02 8.12 11.93
N GLU A 84 0.26 6.88 12.29
CA GLU A 84 0.93 6.58 13.56
C GLU A 84 1.89 5.39 13.43
N ILE A 85 2.93 5.40 14.27
CA ILE A 85 3.87 4.29 14.41
C ILE A 85 3.73 3.73 15.80
N LYS A 86 3.26 2.50 15.93
CA LYS A 86 3.08 1.80 17.20
C LYS A 86 4.05 0.65 17.35
N LYS A 87 4.59 0.50 18.54
CA LYS A 87 5.32 -0.71 18.93
C LYS A 87 4.31 -1.75 19.42
N ILE A 88 4.31 -2.92 18.78
CA ILE A 88 3.47 -4.05 19.16
C ILE A 88 4.38 -5.26 19.40
N GLY A 89 4.54 -5.62 20.67
CA GLY A 89 5.58 -6.57 21.07
C GLY A 89 6.96 -5.97 20.87
N ASP A 90 7.83 -6.63 20.13
CA ASP A 90 9.19 -6.17 19.84
C ASP A 90 9.33 -5.46 18.48
N GLU A 91 8.25 -5.36 17.72
CA GLU A 91 8.25 -4.79 16.37
C GLU A 91 7.47 -3.48 16.29
N TYR A 92 7.89 -2.61 15.33
CA TYR A 92 7.20 -1.37 15.04
C TYR A 92 6.33 -1.54 13.80
N PHE A 93 5.08 -1.10 13.91
CA PHE A 93 4.10 -1.10 12.83
C PHE A 93 3.68 0.32 12.50
N THR A 94 3.62 0.61 11.22
CA THR A 94 3.11 1.88 10.72
C THR A 94 1.65 1.71 10.32
N PHE A 95 0.78 2.54 10.89
CA PHE A 95 -0.66 2.53 10.63
C PHE A 95 -1.09 3.80 9.90
N MET A 96 -1.93 3.61 8.90
CA MET A 96 -2.70 4.65 8.23
C MET A 96 -4.17 4.34 8.47
N VAL A 97 -4.80 5.07 9.35
CA VAL A 97 -6.17 4.81 9.81
C VAL A 97 -7.04 6.06 9.67
N GLU A 98 -8.33 5.90 9.93
CA GLU A 98 -9.32 6.98 9.79
C GLU A 98 -9.38 7.58 8.39
N CYS A 99 -9.13 6.74 7.36
CA CYS A 99 -9.21 7.16 5.98
C CYS A 99 -10.67 7.38 5.57
N LYS A 100 -10.96 8.49 4.89
CA LYS A 100 -12.34 8.89 4.54
C LYS A 100 -12.99 7.95 3.54
N ASN A 101 -12.25 7.45 2.56
CA ASN A 101 -12.75 6.57 1.50
C ASN A 101 -11.72 5.49 1.16
N PRO A 102 -11.45 4.54 2.07
CA PRO A 102 -10.38 3.56 1.88
C PRO A 102 -10.74 2.58 0.76
N LYS A 103 -9.98 2.61 -0.33
CA LYS A 103 -10.09 1.67 -1.45
C LYS A 103 -9.14 0.47 -1.34
N ALA A 104 -8.49 0.33 -0.20
CA ALA A 104 -7.64 -0.80 0.18
C ALA A 104 -7.64 -0.96 1.69
N CYS A 105 -7.37 -2.18 2.15
CA CYS A 105 -7.22 -2.50 3.56
C CYS A 105 -6.09 -3.51 3.75
N THR A 106 -5.64 -3.67 4.97
CA THR A 106 -4.65 -4.66 5.36
C THR A 106 -5.26 -5.60 6.39
N ILE A 107 -5.12 -6.90 6.17
CA ILE A 107 -5.47 -7.94 7.15
C ILE A 107 -4.15 -8.41 7.77
N LEU A 108 -3.96 -8.11 9.04
CA LEU A 108 -2.76 -8.51 9.78
C LEU A 108 -2.99 -9.89 10.41
N LEU A 109 -2.26 -10.89 9.91
CA LEU A 109 -2.26 -12.24 10.46
C LEU A 109 -1.15 -12.37 11.51
N ARG A 110 -1.50 -12.83 12.70
CA ARG A 110 -0.55 -13.10 13.79
C ARG A 110 -0.75 -14.51 14.31
N GLY A 111 0.34 -15.20 14.58
CA GLY A 111 0.31 -16.57 15.08
C GLY A 111 1.66 -17.04 15.59
N GLY A 112 1.67 -18.17 16.29
CA GLY A 112 2.86 -18.72 16.94
C GLY A 112 3.84 -19.45 16.00
N SER A 113 3.43 -19.77 14.77
CA SER A 113 4.26 -20.50 13.81
C SER A 113 4.12 -19.90 12.42
N LYS A 114 5.24 -19.81 11.71
CA LYS A 114 5.27 -19.34 10.32
C LYS A 114 4.48 -20.27 9.39
N ASP A 115 4.53 -21.57 9.63
CA ASP A 115 3.84 -22.56 8.80
C ASP A 115 2.31 -22.44 8.93
N VAL A 116 1.82 -22.23 10.15
CA VAL A 116 0.42 -21.95 10.40
C VAL A 116 -0.02 -20.65 9.73
N LEU A 117 0.80 -19.59 9.82
CA LEU A 117 0.50 -18.31 9.18
C LEU A 117 0.45 -18.42 7.65
N ASN A 118 1.39 -19.15 7.04
CA ASN A 118 1.40 -19.39 5.60
C ASN A 118 0.14 -20.15 5.15
N GLU A 119 -0.29 -21.14 5.93
CA GLU A 119 -1.50 -21.90 5.62
C GLU A 119 -2.78 -21.05 5.78
N VAL A 120 -2.85 -20.23 6.81
CA VAL A 120 -3.98 -19.29 7.00
C VAL A 120 -4.00 -18.26 5.87
N GLU A 121 -2.86 -17.72 5.47
CA GLU A 121 -2.75 -16.79 4.33
C GLU A 121 -3.27 -17.42 3.04
N ARG A 122 -2.85 -18.66 2.75
CA ARG A 122 -3.30 -19.42 1.57
C ARG A 122 -4.82 -19.64 1.57
N ASN A 123 -5.36 -20.13 2.69
CA ASN A 123 -6.81 -20.35 2.84
C ASN A 123 -7.61 -19.04 2.72
N LEU A 124 -7.10 -17.94 3.28
CA LEU A 124 -7.73 -16.63 3.15
C LEU A 124 -7.75 -16.14 1.69
N HIS A 125 -6.66 -16.33 0.96
CA HIS A 125 -6.61 -16.03 -0.46
C HIS A 125 -7.64 -16.81 -1.27
N ASP A 126 -7.78 -18.09 -1.02
CA ASP A 126 -8.78 -18.95 -1.69
C ASP A 126 -10.19 -18.47 -1.38
N ALA A 127 -10.51 -18.20 -0.12
CA ALA A 127 -11.81 -17.67 0.29
C ALA A 127 -12.13 -16.32 -0.36
N MET A 128 -11.14 -15.41 -0.40
CA MET A 128 -11.28 -14.10 -1.07
C MET A 128 -11.50 -14.24 -2.57
N ALA A 129 -10.84 -15.19 -3.23
CA ALA A 129 -11.03 -15.44 -4.66
C ALA A 129 -12.45 -15.92 -4.96
N VAL A 130 -12.98 -16.83 -4.16
CA VAL A 130 -14.37 -17.31 -4.29
C VAL A 130 -15.36 -16.17 -4.03
N ALA A 131 -15.18 -15.41 -2.97
CA ALA A 131 -16.04 -14.24 -2.68
C ALA A 131 -16.02 -13.22 -3.83
N ARG A 132 -14.84 -12.95 -4.40
CA ARG A 132 -14.71 -12.09 -5.58
C ARG A 132 -15.47 -12.62 -6.78
N ASN A 133 -15.38 -13.92 -7.06
CA ASN A 133 -16.08 -14.53 -8.17
C ASN A 133 -17.59 -14.39 -8.01
N MET A 134 -18.11 -14.59 -6.80
CA MET A 134 -19.53 -14.42 -6.49
C MET A 134 -20.02 -12.97 -6.67
N LEU A 135 -19.16 -11.97 -6.41
CA LEU A 135 -19.49 -10.57 -6.62
C LEU A 135 -19.48 -10.18 -8.10
N ILE A 136 -18.60 -10.77 -8.90
CA ILE A 136 -18.46 -10.47 -10.33
C ILE A 136 -19.55 -11.20 -11.16
N GLU A 137 -19.73 -12.49 -10.89
CA GLU A 137 -20.67 -13.33 -11.60
C GLU A 137 -21.34 -14.31 -10.62
N PRO A 138 -22.52 -13.95 -10.08
CA PRO A 138 -23.22 -14.72 -9.05
C PRO A 138 -23.93 -15.96 -9.64
N LYS A 139 -23.15 -16.86 -10.24
CA LYS A 139 -23.63 -18.13 -10.77
C LYS A 139 -22.99 -19.27 -10.05
N LEU A 140 -23.76 -20.30 -9.79
CA LEU A 140 -23.32 -21.53 -9.14
C LEU A 140 -23.49 -22.70 -10.08
N VAL A 141 -22.58 -23.64 -10.01
CA VAL A 141 -22.66 -24.95 -10.67
C VAL A 141 -22.60 -26.04 -9.61
N PRO A 142 -23.25 -27.18 -9.82
CA PRO A 142 -23.11 -28.33 -8.93
C PRO A 142 -21.66 -28.79 -8.84
N GLY A 143 -21.24 -29.20 -7.65
CA GLY A 143 -19.92 -29.79 -7.44
C GLY A 143 -19.91 -31.30 -7.72
N GLY A 144 -18.83 -31.97 -7.25
CA GLY A 144 -18.71 -33.43 -7.33
C GLY A 144 -18.47 -33.99 -8.75
N GLY A 145 -17.90 -33.16 -9.66
CA GLY A 145 -17.62 -33.58 -11.04
C GLY A 145 -18.80 -33.41 -11.99
N ALA A 146 -19.88 -32.75 -11.58
CA ALA A 146 -21.06 -32.55 -12.43
C ALA A 146 -20.73 -31.69 -13.67
N LEU A 147 -19.90 -30.64 -13.51
CA LEU A 147 -19.47 -29.79 -14.60
C LEU A 147 -18.61 -30.55 -15.63
N GLU A 148 -17.68 -31.36 -15.14
CA GLU A 148 -16.78 -32.15 -15.96
C GLU A 148 -17.58 -33.21 -16.77
N MET A 149 -18.58 -33.82 -16.15
CA MET A 149 -19.46 -34.78 -16.82
C MET A 149 -20.32 -34.11 -17.91
N GLU A 150 -20.87 -32.95 -17.65
CA GLU A 150 -21.66 -32.18 -18.60
C GLU A 150 -20.81 -31.75 -19.81
N ILE A 151 -19.60 -31.23 -19.54
CA ILE A 151 -18.64 -30.86 -20.62
C ILE A 151 -18.26 -32.09 -21.44
N SER A 152 -18.00 -33.23 -20.79
CA SER A 152 -17.68 -34.48 -21.50
C SER A 152 -18.84 -34.93 -22.42
N ALA A 153 -20.07 -34.82 -21.95
CA ALA A 153 -21.27 -35.20 -22.73
C ALA A 153 -21.48 -34.25 -23.93
N HIS A 154 -21.05 -33.00 -23.85
CA HIS A 154 -21.16 -32.05 -24.96
C HIS A 154 -20.02 -32.14 -25.99
N LEU A 155 -18.89 -32.74 -25.61
CA LEU A 155 -17.74 -32.91 -26.51
C LEU A 155 -17.75 -34.21 -27.32
N LEU A 156 -18.61 -35.15 -26.95
CA LEU A 156 -18.85 -36.42 -27.67
C LEU A 156 -19.99 -36.28 -28.66
#